data_4edc7814a8b907c50761a2cb8d4593d3
#
_entry.id   4edc7814a8b907c50761a2cb8d4593d3
#
_cell.length_a   1.000
_cell.length_b   1.000
_cell.length_c   1.000
_cell.angle_alpha   90.00
_cell.angle_beta   90.00
_cell.angle_gamma   90.00
#
_symmetry.space_group_name_H-M   'P 1'
#
loop_
_entity.id
_entity.type
_entity.pdbx_description
1 polymer ?
#
loop_
_entity_poly.entity_id
_entity_poly.type
_entity_poly.pdbx_seq_one_letter_code
_entity_poly.pdbx_strand_id
1 'polypeptide(L)'
;MTTDDAPSTVDAPWPVGLLSTKIKGWIERLGTAWVEGEITQWGVSGGNVYGKLKDLEADATVSFTVWSSTRAKLPADLKQGDRVVALVKPNYWVKGGTLTMQVFEMRHVGLGDLLERLERLRQKLKAEGLFDHKKPLPFLPG
;
A
#
# COMPACT_ATOMS: atom_id res chain seq x y z
N MET A 1 -25.14 -16.30 12.82
CA MET A 1 -25.09 -14.88 13.16
C MET A 1 -24.72 -14.72 14.62
N THR A 2 -24.01 -13.74 14.90
CA THR A 2 -23.54 -13.49 16.22
C THR A 2 -23.91 -12.07 16.64
N THR A 3 -23.71 -11.77 17.92
CA THR A 3 -23.91 -10.40 18.40
C THR A 3 -22.98 -9.42 17.73
N ASP A 4 -21.94 -9.91 17.05
CA ASP A 4 -20.99 -9.05 16.34
C ASP A 4 -21.62 -8.25 15.24
N ASP A 5 -22.76 -8.74 14.70
CA ASP A 5 -23.42 -8.04 13.61
C ASP A 5 -24.45 -7.03 14.09
N ALA A 6 -24.68 -6.97 15.38
CA ALA A 6 -25.65 -6.03 15.92
C ALA A 6 -25.12 -4.61 15.81
N PRO A 7 -25.96 -3.64 15.44
CA PRO A 7 -25.52 -2.27 15.40
C PRO A 7 -25.19 -1.75 16.79
N SER A 8 -24.25 -0.82 16.83
CA SER A 8 -23.83 -0.20 18.07
C SER A 8 -24.71 1.02 18.33
N THR A 9 -25.21 1.13 19.56
CA THR A 9 -26.04 2.25 19.98
C THR A 9 -25.56 2.74 21.33
N VAL A 10 -26.09 3.92 21.75
CA VAL A 10 -25.69 4.46 23.03
C VAL A 10 -26.18 3.57 24.19
N ASP A 11 -27.27 2.85 23.97
CA ASP A 11 -27.83 1.95 25.00
C ASP A 11 -27.17 0.56 24.95
N ALA A 12 -26.54 0.20 23.85
CA ALA A 12 -25.88 -1.07 23.70
C ALA A 12 -24.55 -0.85 22.98
N PRO A 13 -23.59 -0.21 23.65
CA PRO A 13 -22.31 0.10 23.00
C PRO A 13 -21.46 -1.16 22.86
N TRP A 14 -20.62 -1.16 21.83
CA TRP A 14 -19.67 -2.23 21.68
C TRP A 14 -18.50 -2.01 22.64
N PRO A 15 -17.99 -3.07 23.26
CA PRO A 15 -16.69 -2.97 23.91
C PRO A 15 -15.61 -2.62 22.90
N VAL A 16 -14.57 -1.97 23.34
CA VAL A 16 -13.46 -1.61 22.46
C VAL A 16 -12.88 -2.85 21.79
N GLY A 17 -12.80 -3.97 22.53
CA GLY A 17 -12.29 -5.20 21.97
C GLY A 17 -13.09 -5.71 20.78
N LEU A 18 -14.41 -5.56 20.86
CA LEU A 18 -15.28 -5.97 19.75
C LEU A 18 -15.04 -5.08 18.51
N LEU A 19 -14.95 -3.78 18.72
CA LEU A 19 -14.66 -2.85 17.63
C LEU A 19 -13.32 -3.22 17.00
N SER A 20 -12.29 -3.46 17.81
CA SER A 20 -10.96 -3.79 17.33
C SER A 20 -10.96 -5.07 16.53
N THR A 21 -11.71 -6.08 16.98
CA THR A 21 -11.81 -7.34 16.25
C THR A 21 -12.52 -7.16 14.90
N LYS A 22 -13.53 -6.31 14.86
CA LYS A 22 -14.19 -6.01 13.59
C LYS A 22 -13.28 -5.29 12.62
N ILE A 23 -12.52 -4.31 13.13
CA ILE A 23 -11.54 -3.60 12.31
C ILE A 23 -10.53 -4.58 11.73
N LYS A 24 -10.00 -5.47 12.57
CA LYS A 24 -9.05 -6.49 12.11
C LYS A 24 -9.65 -7.33 11.00
N GLY A 25 -10.90 -7.75 11.14
CA GLY A 25 -11.57 -8.55 10.12
C GLY A 25 -11.73 -7.80 8.81
N TRP A 26 -12.10 -6.53 8.86
CA TRP A 26 -12.23 -5.71 7.67
C TRP A 26 -10.89 -5.56 6.95
N ILE A 27 -9.84 -5.31 7.73
CA ILE A 27 -8.50 -5.12 7.18
C ILE A 27 -8.01 -6.41 6.54
N GLU A 28 -8.24 -7.56 7.17
CA GLU A 28 -7.81 -8.85 6.64
C GLU A 28 -8.47 -9.16 5.29
N ARG A 29 -9.65 -8.65 5.05
CA ARG A 29 -10.33 -8.85 3.77
C ARG A 29 -9.68 -8.12 2.61
N LEU A 30 -8.86 -7.11 2.90
CA LEU A 30 -8.14 -6.41 1.84
C LEU A 30 -7.10 -7.30 1.17
N GLY A 31 -6.55 -8.27 1.91
CA GLY A 31 -5.53 -9.15 1.37
C GLY A 31 -4.25 -8.40 1.07
N THR A 32 -3.53 -8.86 0.06
CA THR A 32 -2.27 -8.23 -0.35
C THR A 32 -2.50 -7.24 -1.47
N ALA A 33 -1.60 -6.27 -1.57
CA ALA A 33 -1.66 -5.26 -2.62
C ALA A 33 -0.25 -4.81 -2.97
N TRP A 34 -0.03 -4.50 -4.25
CA TRP A 34 1.19 -3.84 -4.68
C TRP A 34 1.00 -2.34 -4.52
N VAL A 35 1.94 -1.71 -3.83
CA VAL A 35 1.89 -0.26 -3.62
C VAL A 35 3.21 0.36 -4.05
N GLU A 36 3.16 1.61 -4.40
CA GLU A 36 4.34 2.36 -4.77
C GLU A 36 4.51 3.55 -3.85
N GLY A 37 5.74 3.83 -3.46
CA GLY A 37 6.00 4.97 -2.60
C GLY A 37 7.48 5.18 -2.40
N GLU A 38 7.79 6.17 -1.58
CA GLU A 38 9.15 6.48 -1.21
C GLU A 38 9.38 6.04 0.23
N ILE A 39 10.52 5.39 0.46
CA ILE A 39 10.92 5.02 1.81
C ILE A 39 11.36 6.29 2.54
N THR A 40 10.57 6.71 3.53
CA THR A 40 10.93 7.91 4.31
C THR A 40 11.58 7.55 5.63
N GLN A 41 11.50 6.29 6.03
CA GLN A 41 12.15 5.82 7.24
C GLN A 41 12.53 4.36 7.04
N TRP A 42 13.74 3.99 7.47
CA TRP A 42 14.25 2.62 7.35
C TRP A 42 15.11 2.36 8.57
N GLY A 43 14.58 1.59 9.50
CA GLY A 43 15.29 1.25 10.73
C GLY A 43 15.39 -0.25 10.90
N VAL A 44 16.54 -0.72 11.36
CA VAL A 44 16.78 -2.15 11.57
C VAL A 44 16.84 -2.42 13.06
N SER A 45 16.08 -3.43 13.48
CA SER A 45 16.07 -3.83 14.88
C SER A 45 15.82 -5.34 14.94
N GLY A 46 16.72 -6.08 15.57
CA GLY A 46 16.59 -7.52 15.70
C GLY A 46 16.56 -8.25 14.38
N GLY A 47 17.23 -7.70 13.36
CA GLY A 47 17.22 -8.30 12.03
C GLY A 47 16.01 -7.93 11.19
N ASN A 48 14.99 -7.34 11.78
CA ASN A 48 13.80 -6.90 11.07
C ASN A 48 13.93 -5.43 10.68
N VAL A 49 13.18 -5.02 9.66
CA VAL A 49 13.15 -3.62 9.24
C VAL A 49 11.81 -3.02 9.62
N TYR A 50 11.87 -1.84 10.19
CA TYR A 50 10.69 -1.04 10.51
C TYR A 50 10.83 0.29 9.80
N GLY A 51 9.85 0.65 9.01
CA GLY A 51 9.98 1.86 8.21
C GLY A 51 8.66 2.47 7.85
N LYS A 52 8.73 3.44 6.96
CA LYS A 52 7.55 4.15 6.47
C LYS A 52 7.66 4.36 4.97
N LEU A 53 6.52 4.20 4.29
CA LEU A 53 6.38 4.50 2.89
C LEU A 53 5.43 5.69 2.74
N LYS A 54 5.83 6.65 1.94
CA LYS A 54 5.02 7.84 1.68
C LYS A 54 4.61 7.85 0.21
N ASP A 55 3.37 8.26 -0.05
CA ASP A 55 2.91 8.47 -1.41
C ASP A 55 3.76 9.55 -2.08
N LEU A 56 3.91 9.44 -3.39
CA LEU A 56 4.77 10.37 -4.13
C LEU A 56 4.11 11.73 -4.33
N GLU A 57 2.79 11.78 -4.30
CA GLU A 57 2.04 13.01 -4.53
C GLU A 57 1.12 13.36 -3.38
N ALA A 58 0.33 12.41 -2.92
CA ALA A 58 -0.63 12.64 -1.84
C ALA A 58 0.07 12.67 -0.48
N ASP A 59 -0.58 13.30 0.47
CA ASP A 59 -0.07 13.32 1.84
C ASP A 59 -0.57 12.08 2.57
N ALA A 60 0.04 10.94 2.24
CA ALA A 60 -0.35 9.65 2.79
C ALA A 60 0.90 8.84 3.10
N THR A 61 0.94 8.29 4.30
CA THR A 61 2.08 7.51 4.78
C THR A 61 1.57 6.25 5.47
N VAL A 62 2.26 5.15 5.26
CA VAL A 62 1.97 3.90 5.99
C VAL A 62 3.25 3.39 6.62
N SER A 63 3.11 2.79 7.80
CA SER A 63 4.22 2.11 8.45
C SER A 63 4.32 0.70 7.91
N PHE A 64 5.54 0.19 7.78
CA PHE A 64 5.72 -1.18 7.31
C PHE A 64 6.73 -1.92 8.16
N THR A 65 6.65 -3.25 8.08
CA THR A 65 7.58 -4.15 8.73
C THR A 65 8.07 -5.16 7.72
N VAL A 66 9.38 -5.41 7.70
CA VAL A 66 9.96 -6.49 6.91
C VAL A 66 10.60 -7.45 7.89
N TRP A 67 10.04 -8.66 7.99
CA TRP A 67 10.61 -9.66 8.88
C TRP A 67 11.94 -10.15 8.33
N SER A 68 12.83 -10.59 9.21
CA SER A 68 14.19 -10.96 8.84
C SER A 68 14.23 -12.01 7.72
N SER A 69 13.31 -12.97 7.74
CA SER A 69 13.27 -14.00 6.70
C SER A 69 12.95 -13.42 5.34
N THR A 70 12.06 -12.44 5.28
CA THR A 70 11.72 -11.75 4.04
C THR A 70 12.84 -10.81 3.63
N ARG A 71 13.44 -10.15 4.59
CA ARG A 71 14.53 -9.20 4.33
C ARG A 71 15.68 -9.85 3.55
N ALA A 72 15.98 -11.11 3.86
CA ALA A 72 17.04 -11.84 3.18
C ALA A 72 16.78 -12.01 1.68
N LYS A 73 15.52 -11.89 1.27
CA LYS A 73 15.12 -12.05 -0.14
C LYS A 73 14.98 -10.73 -0.87
N LEU A 74 15.13 -9.61 -0.17
CA LEU A 74 15.00 -8.29 -0.77
C LEU A 74 16.36 -7.76 -1.22
N PRO A 75 16.37 -6.76 -2.12
CA PRO A 75 17.64 -6.10 -2.46
C PRO A 75 18.32 -5.58 -1.21
N ALA A 76 19.62 -5.78 -1.14
CA ALA A 76 20.39 -5.40 0.06
C ALA A 76 20.60 -3.90 0.17
N ASP A 77 20.41 -3.16 -0.91
CA ASP A 77 20.71 -1.73 -0.96
C ASP A 77 19.48 -0.83 -0.75
N LEU A 78 18.37 -1.41 -0.29
CA LEU A 78 17.19 -0.62 0.04
C LEU A 78 17.48 0.29 1.22
N LYS A 79 17.07 1.55 1.11
CA LYS A 79 17.35 2.54 2.14
C LYS A 79 16.36 3.71 2.06
N GLN A 80 16.43 4.56 3.06
CA GLN A 80 15.65 5.78 3.07
C GLN A 80 15.93 6.61 1.83
N GLY A 81 14.88 7.14 1.25
CA GLY A 81 14.97 7.93 0.03
C GLY A 81 14.69 7.14 -1.24
N ASP A 82 14.68 5.83 -1.15
CA ASP A 82 14.45 5.00 -2.33
C ASP A 82 12.98 4.99 -2.71
N ARG A 83 12.74 5.01 -4.01
CA ARG A 83 11.41 4.84 -4.56
C ARG A 83 11.22 3.38 -4.90
N VAL A 84 10.16 2.79 -4.37
CA VAL A 84 9.97 1.34 -4.45
C VAL A 84 8.53 0.98 -4.79
N VAL A 85 8.37 -0.25 -5.31
CA VAL A 85 7.08 -0.93 -5.32
C VAL A 85 7.19 -2.08 -4.34
N ALA A 86 6.14 -2.31 -3.58
CA ALA A 86 6.15 -3.32 -2.54
C ALA A 86 4.84 -4.08 -2.51
N LEU A 87 4.96 -5.40 -2.31
CA LEU A 87 3.80 -6.24 -2.06
C LEU A 87 3.60 -6.28 -0.56
N VAL A 88 2.46 -5.75 -0.13
CA VAL A 88 2.19 -5.59 1.30
C VAL A 88 0.85 -6.20 1.67
N LYS A 89 0.72 -6.55 2.93
CA LYS A 89 -0.54 -6.98 3.51
C LYS A 89 -0.78 -6.16 4.76
N PRO A 90 -1.91 -5.44 4.86
CA PRO A 90 -2.23 -4.71 6.08
C PRO A 90 -2.39 -5.66 7.25
N ASN A 91 -1.87 -5.29 8.39
CA ASN A 91 -1.91 -6.08 9.59
C ASN A 91 -2.30 -5.18 10.77
N TYR A 92 -3.42 -5.49 11.40
CA TYR A 92 -3.92 -4.71 12.52
C TYR A 92 -3.67 -5.44 13.83
N TRP A 93 -2.91 -4.80 14.72
CA TRP A 93 -2.60 -5.35 16.03
C TRP A 93 -3.65 -4.89 17.02
N VAL A 94 -4.57 -5.79 17.35
CA VAL A 94 -5.69 -5.46 18.24
C VAL A 94 -5.18 -4.96 19.60
N LYS A 95 -4.15 -5.59 20.11
CA LYS A 95 -3.64 -5.27 21.45
C LYS A 95 -3.18 -3.82 21.55
N GLY A 96 -2.53 -3.32 20.53
CA GLY A 96 -2.01 -1.94 20.56
C GLY A 96 -2.78 -0.96 19.69
N GLY A 97 -3.77 -1.45 18.94
CA GLY A 97 -4.50 -0.59 18.02
C GLY A 97 -3.65 -0.04 16.90
N THR A 98 -2.64 -0.78 16.48
CA THR A 98 -1.65 -0.33 15.50
C THR A 98 -1.84 -1.01 14.18
N LEU A 99 -1.81 -0.23 13.10
CA LEU A 99 -1.88 -0.73 11.74
C LEU A 99 -0.50 -0.63 11.10
N THR A 100 0.00 -1.75 10.61
CA THR A 100 1.25 -1.75 9.84
C THR A 100 1.07 -2.60 8.60
N MET A 101 1.94 -2.38 7.62
CA MET A 101 1.96 -3.18 6.40
C MET A 101 3.07 -4.21 6.51
N GLN A 102 2.72 -5.48 6.39
CA GLN A 102 3.75 -6.53 6.32
C GLN A 102 4.22 -6.61 4.87
N VAL A 103 5.52 -6.47 4.66
CA VAL A 103 6.12 -6.47 3.32
C VAL A 103 6.53 -7.89 2.97
N PHE A 104 6.11 -8.36 1.79
CA PHE A 104 6.53 -9.65 1.27
C PHE A 104 7.53 -9.52 0.13
N GLU A 105 7.44 -8.44 -0.64
CA GLU A 105 8.39 -8.11 -1.70
C GLU A 105 8.57 -6.61 -1.75
N MET A 106 9.73 -6.18 -2.17
CA MET A 106 10.01 -4.77 -2.35
C MET A 106 11.13 -4.65 -3.39
N ARG A 107 10.93 -3.78 -4.36
CA ARG A 107 11.90 -3.57 -5.43
C ARG A 107 12.05 -2.10 -5.73
N HIS A 108 13.24 -1.73 -6.16
CA HIS A 108 13.48 -0.37 -6.63
C HIS A 108 12.67 -0.09 -7.89
N VAL A 109 12.23 1.15 -8.01
CA VAL A 109 11.62 1.63 -9.25
C VAL A 109 12.68 2.41 -10.00
N GLY A 110 13.18 1.83 -11.08
CA GLY A 110 14.16 2.52 -11.90
C GLY A 110 13.50 3.33 -13.00
N LEU A 111 14.30 4.17 -13.64
CA LEU A 111 13.79 4.99 -14.73
C LEU A 111 13.20 4.15 -15.85
N GLY A 112 13.86 3.04 -16.19
CA GLY A 112 13.35 2.16 -17.23
C GLY A 112 11.98 1.59 -16.90
N ASP A 113 11.77 1.24 -15.63
CA ASP A 113 10.48 0.73 -15.19
C ASP A 113 9.39 1.77 -15.34
N LEU A 114 9.71 3.02 -15.02
CA LEU A 114 8.76 4.11 -15.13
C LEU A 114 8.38 4.36 -16.59
N LEU A 115 9.38 4.36 -17.47
CA LEU A 115 9.14 4.57 -18.89
C LEU A 115 8.30 3.44 -19.47
N GLU A 116 8.58 2.21 -19.08
CA GLU A 116 7.81 1.05 -19.53
C GLU A 116 6.37 1.13 -19.07
N ARG A 117 6.13 1.57 -17.85
CA ARG A 117 4.77 1.73 -17.34
C ARG A 117 4.02 2.84 -18.06
N LEU A 118 4.72 3.91 -18.37
CA LEU A 118 4.12 5.00 -19.14
C LEU A 118 3.69 4.51 -20.52
N GLU A 119 4.54 3.72 -21.15
CA GLU A 119 4.22 3.18 -22.48
C GLU A 119 3.02 2.24 -22.42
N ARG A 120 2.96 1.39 -21.42
CA ARG A 120 1.82 0.49 -21.25
C ARG A 120 0.53 1.26 -21.00
N LEU A 121 0.59 2.30 -20.18
CA LEU A 121 -0.57 3.13 -19.93
C LEU A 121 -1.03 3.82 -21.22
N ARG A 122 -0.08 4.34 -21.97
CA ARG A 122 -0.40 5.00 -23.24
C ARG A 122 -1.09 4.06 -24.20
N GLN A 123 -0.57 2.84 -24.32
CA GLN A 123 -1.18 1.84 -25.19
C GLN A 123 -2.57 1.45 -24.71
N LYS A 124 -2.75 1.33 -23.41
CA LYS A 124 -4.05 1.03 -22.85
C LYS A 124 -5.07 2.13 -23.17
N LEU A 125 -4.67 3.37 -22.98
CA LEU A 125 -5.55 4.49 -23.29
C LEU A 125 -5.88 4.56 -24.77
N LYS A 126 -4.90 4.26 -25.61
CA LYS A 126 -5.13 4.21 -27.05
C LYS A 126 -6.10 3.09 -27.41
N ALA A 127 -5.93 1.93 -26.81
CA ALA A 127 -6.82 0.80 -27.07
C ALA A 127 -8.25 1.11 -26.62
N GLU A 128 -8.39 1.96 -25.62
CA GLU A 128 -9.70 2.39 -25.15
C GLU A 128 -10.27 3.53 -25.98
N GLY A 129 -9.54 3.96 -27.00
CA GLY A 129 -10.01 5.00 -27.89
C GLY A 129 -9.77 6.41 -27.43
N LEU A 130 -9.09 6.61 -26.32
CA LEU A 130 -8.89 7.94 -25.77
C LEU A 130 -7.95 8.80 -26.62
N PHE A 131 -7.00 8.17 -27.32
CA PHE A 131 -6.07 8.87 -28.18
C PHE A 131 -6.45 8.76 -29.66
N ASP A 132 -7.42 7.93 -29.97
CA ASP A 132 -7.82 7.68 -31.35
C ASP A 132 -9.03 8.48 -31.76
N HIS A 133 -9.45 9.39 -30.95
CA HIS A 133 -10.58 10.24 -31.27
C HIS A 133 -10.31 11.02 -32.53
N LYS A 134 -11.24 10.97 -33.46
CA LYS A 134 -11.14 11.79 -34.66
C LYS A 134 -11.21 13.24 -34.33
N LYS A 135 -12.00 13.56 -33.33
CA LYS A 135 -12.10 14.95 -32.91
C LYS A 135 -10.93 15.30 -32.04
N PRO A 136 -10.25 16.37 -32.33
CA PRO A 136 -9.21 16.83 -31.44
C PRO A 136 -9.83 17.24 -30.11
N LEU A 137 -9.08 17.01 -29.06
CA LEU A 137 -9.50 17.47 -27.75
C LEU A 137 -9.44 18.99 -27.72
N PRO A 138 -10.41 19.63 -27.06
CA PRO A 138 -10.46 21.09 -27.11
C PRO A 138 -9.20 21.79 -26.62
N PHE A 139 -8.47 21.15 -25.70
CA PHE A 139 -7.28 21.75 -25.16
C PHE A 139 -6.00 21.31 -25.85
N LEU A 140 -6.10 20.52 -26.89
CA LEU A 140 -4.95 20.06 -27.65
C LEU A 140 -4.86 20.82 -28.96
N PRO A 141 -3.67 21.35 -29.29
CA PRO A 141 -3.50 21.96 -30.60
C PRO A 141 -3.66 20.89 -31.67
N GLY A 142 -4.39 21.23 -32.61
CA GLY A 142 -4.56 20.50 -33.86
C GLY A 142 -4.64 19.06 -33.84
#